data_2d866ed18630f506274404538e31cddd
#
_entry.id   2d866ed18630f506274404538e31cddd
#
_cell.length_a   1.000
_cell.length_b   1.000
_cell.length_c   1.000
_cell.angle_alpha   90.00
_cell.angle_beta   90.00
_cell.angle_gamma   90.00
#
_symmetry.space_group_name_H-M   'P 1'
#
loop_
_entity.id
_entity.type
_entity.pdbx_description
1 polymer ?
#
loop_
_entity_poly.entity_id
_entity_poly.type
_entity_poly.pdbx_seq_one_letter_code
_entity_poly.pdbx_strand_id
1 'polypeptide(L)'
;MFQDNSGKNYRTYSQYLKDKFGEKVYKITIDAGFSCPNRDGTISKGGCIFCDEGGSFSQSCSNKLSLAEQVQDGIFQQHNRYGANKFMAYLQAFSNTYKPVNELKKIYDSVLCDDRIVGLSIGTRPDCIDDEKLKIIESYQDKYDVYDNEDNPHSLINFYNQYYSDSNI
;
A
#
# COMPACT_ATOMS: atom_id res chain seq x y z
N MET A 1 15.41 -7.62 -24.57
CA MET A 1 14.96 -8.88 -23.94
C MET A 1 15.69 -8.97 -22.62
N PHE A 2 15.02 -8.71 -21.49
CA PHE A 2 15.64 -8.78 -20.18
C PHE A 2 15.62 -10.26 -19.72
N GLN A 3 16.77 -10.92 -19.73
CA GLN A 3 16.95 -12.16 -18.98
C GLN A 3 17.50 -11.78 -17.59
N ASP A 4 16.79 -12.16 -16.52
CA ASP A 4 17.36 -12.08 -15.20
C ASP A 4 18.34 -13.26 -14.98
N ASN A 5 19.23 -13.13 -13.99
CA ASN A 5 20.21 -14.17 -13.65
C ASN A 5 19.57 -15.50 -13.15
N SER A 6 18.25 -15.59 -13.06
CA SER A 6 17.48 -16.79 -12.65
C SER A 6 16.96 -17.61 -13.83
N GLY A 7 17.20 -17.17 -15.08
CA GLY A 7 16.69 -17.80 -16.31
C GLY A 7 15.19 -17.59 -16.54
N LYS A 8 14.54 -16.67 -15.84
CA LYS A 8 13.14 -16.33 -16.02
C LYS A 8 12.98 -15.21 -17.04
N ASN A 9 11.95 -15.28 -17.86
CA ASN A 9 11.63 -14.27 -18.87
C ASN A 9 10.91 -13.03 -18.28
N TYR A 10 10.83 -12.91 -16.96
CA TYR A 10 10.23 -11.79 -16.25
C TYR A 10 11.03 -11.48 -14.98
N ARG A 11 11.05 -10.20 -14.59
CA ARG A 11 11.65 -9.74 -13.35
C ARG A 11 10.62 -9.90 -12.21
N THR A 12 10.99 -10.64 -11.16
CA THR A 12 10.11 -10.77 -9.99
C THR A 12 10.13 -9.49 -9.16
N TYR A 13 9.03 -9.17 -8.49
CA TYR A 13 8.98 -8.04 -7.55
C TYR A 13 10.03 -8.16 -6.43
N SER A 14 10.23 -9.35 -5.90
CA SER A 14 11.28 -9.61 -4.91
C SER A 14 12.70 -9.32 -5.44
N GLN A 15 12.97 -9.62 -6.72
CA GLN A 15 14.25 -9.29 -7.34
C GLN A 15 14.40 -7.77 -7.54
N TYR A 16 13.35 -7.10 -7.99
CA TYR A 16 13.32 -5.65 -8.10
C TYR A 16 13.66 -4.97 -6.76
N LEU A 17 12.99 -5.36 -5.68
CA LEU A 17 13.23 -4.80 -4.34
C LEU A 17 14.66 -5.08 -3.86
N LYS A 18 15.17 -6.28 -4.11
CA LYS A 18 16.55 -6.63 -3.73
C LYS A 18 17.58 -5.81 -4.50
N ASP A 19 17.37 -5.59 -5.79
CA ASP A 19 18.27 -4.78 -6.61
C ASP A 19 18.25 -3.31 -6.17
N LYS A 20 17.06 -2.79 -5.82
CA LYS A 20 16.87 -1.40 -5.40
C LYS A 20 17.43 -1.12 -3.99
N PHE A 21 17.19 -2.02 -3.06
CA PHE A 21 17.51 -1.80 -1.65
C PHE A 21 18.73 -2.59 -1.14
N GLY A 22 19.35 -3.41 -1.99
CA GLY A 22 20.55 -4.21 -1.65
C GLY A 22 20.25 -5.47 -0.85
N GLU A 23 19.03 -5.64 -0.32
CA GLU A 23 18.60 -6.78 0.48
C GLU A 23 17.12 -7.09 0.27
N LYS A 24 16.63 -8.20 0.83
CA LYS A 24 15.21 -8.54 0.76
C LYS A 24 14.38 -7.57 1.59
N VAL A 25 13.31 -7.07 0.98
CA VAL A 25 12.28 -6.25 1.65
C VAL A 25 11.04 -7.11 1.88
N TYR A 26 10.49 -7.07 3.08
CA TYR A 26 9.30 -7.83 3.44
C TYR A 26 8.11 -6.90 3.68
N LYS A 27 6.92 -7.31 3.23
CA LYS A 27 5.69 -6.56 3.51
C LYS A 27 5.25 -6.78 4.96
N ILE A 28 4.87 -5.71 5.64
CA ILE A 28 4.16 -5.70 6.91
C ILE A 28 2.76 -5.13 6.67
N THR A 29 1.74 -5.86 7.05
CA THR A 29 0.33 -5.48 6.82
C THR A 29 -0.16 -4.62 7.96
N ILE A 30 -0.84 -3.52 7.64
CA ILE A 30 -1.32 -2.52 8.59
C ILE A 30 -2.80 -2.24 8.31
N ASP A 31 -3.63 -2.29 9.34
CA ASP A 31 -5.02 -1.85 9.31
C ASP A 31 -5.14 -0.42 9.85
N ALA A 32 -5.41 0.51 8.96
CA ALA A 32 -5.59 1.91 9.31
C ALA A 32 -7.07 2.32 9.51
N GLY A 33 -7.96 1.35 9.67
CA GLY A 33 -9.38 1.60 9.97
C GLY A 33 -10.12 2.35 8.86
N PHE A 34 -9.81 2.04 7.61
CA PHE A 34 -10.55 2.56 6.48
C PHE A 34 -11.89 1.86 6.29
N SER A 35 -12.73 2.45 5.46
CA SER A 35 -13.97 1.86 4.95
C SER A 35 -13.92 1.79 3.41
N CYS A 36 -15.04 1.48 2.82
CA CYS A 36 -15.21 1.39 1.37
C CYS A 36 -16.60 1.92 0.99
N PRO A 37 -16.74 2.70 -0.09
CA PRO A 37 -18.03 3.21 -0.54
C PRO A 37 -19.05 2.12 -0.89
N ASN A 38 -18.61 0.88 -1.15
CA ASN A 38 -19.49 -0.27 -1.32
C ASN A 38 -19.97 -0.90 0.00
N ARG A 39 -19.54 -0.39 1.16
CA ARG A 39 -19.91 -0.92 2.48
C ARG A 39 -20.60 0.07 3.38
N ASP A 40 -20.21 1.34 3.33
CA ASP A 40 -20.77 2.39 4.19
C ASP A 40 -22.11 2.95 3.71
N GLY A 41 -22.56 2.54 2.54
CA GLY A 41 -23.81 2.96 1.93
C GLY A 41 -23.69 4.12 0.95
N THR A 42 -22.51 4.64 0.69
CA THR A 42 -22.28 5.70 -0.29
C THR A 42 -22.65 5.22 -1.70
N ILE A 43 -22.17 4.05 -2.10
CA ILE A 43 -22.51 3.41 -3.37
C ILE A 43 -23.43 2.21 -3.14
N SER A 44 -23.05 1.31 -2.22
CA SER A 44 -23.81 0.11 -1.87
C SER A 44 -23.58 -0.32 -0.43
N LYS A 45 -24.31 -1.34 0.02
CA LYS A 45 -24.13 -1.97 1.35
C LYS A 45 -23.70 -3.42 1.17
N GLY A 46 -22.91 -3.94 2.13
CA GLY A 46 -22.52 -5.35 2.16
C GLY A 46 -21.22 -5.70 1.43
N GLY A 47 -20.63 -4.78 0.66
CA GLY A 47 -19.35 -4.98 -0.03
C GLY A 47 -19.48 -5.66 -1.39
N CYS A 48 -18.33 -5.95 -2.01
CA CYS A 48 -18.25 -6.66 -3.28
C CYS A 48 -18.33 -8.17 -3.06
N ILE A 49 -18.82 -8.92 -4.05
CA ILE A 49 -19.01 -10.39 -3.97
C ILE A 49 -17.72 -11.19 -3.74
N PHE A 50 -16.58 -10.60 -4.04
CA PHE A 50 -15.25 -11.18 -3.85
C PHE A 50 -14.54 -10.69 -2.57
N CYS A 51 -15.19 -9.85 -1.79
CA CYS A 51 -14.62 -9.24 -0.60
C CYS A 51 -15.28 -9.84 0.65
N ASP A 52 -14.48 -10.41 1.55
CA ASP A 52 -14.96 -10.91 2.83
C ASP A 52 -15.41 -9.79 3.79
N GLU A 53 -15.95 -10.13 4.95
CA GLU A 53 -16.42 -9.17 5.96
C GLU A 53 -15.26 -8.27 6.47
N GLY A 54 -14.04 -8.77 6.51
CA GLY A 54 -12.83 -8.04 6.90
C GLY A 54 -12.22 -7.17 5.82
N GLY A 55 -12.82 -7.09 4.61
CA GLY A 55 -12.27 -6.29 3.51
C GLY A 55 -11.00 -6.88 2.91
N SER A 56 -10.91 -8.21 2.86
CA SER A 56 -9.73 -8.98 2.43
C SER A 56 -8.49 -8.75 3.32
N PHE A 57 -8.74 -8.60 4.62
CA PHE A 57 -7.72 -8.32 5.62
C PHE A 57 -6.89 -9.56 5.98
N SER A 58 -5.58 -9.34 6.21
CA SER A 58 -4.71 -10.39 6.75
C SER A 58 -4.92 -10.54 8.26
N GLN A 59 -5.25 -11.77 8.72
CA GLN A 59 -5.46 -12.07 10.15
C GLN A 59 -4.21 -11.88 11.03
N SER A 60 -3.07 -11.52 10.45
CA SER A 60 -1.80 -11.31 11.16
C SER A 60 -1.67 -9.95 11.85
N CYS A 61 -2.65 -9.07 11.70
CA CYS A 61 -2.63 -7.73 12.27
C CYS A 61 -3.77 -7.55 13.28
N SER A 62 -3.53 -6.81 14.36
CA SER A 62 -4.55 -6.50 15.35
C SER A 62 -5.01 -5.05 15.22
N ASN A 63 -6.27 -4.84 14.84
CA ASN A 63 -6.91 -3.52 14.81
C ASN A 63 -7.06 -2.84 16.20
N LYS A 64 -6.61 -3.51 17.25
CA LYS A 64 -6.60 -2.96 18.63
C LYS A 64 -5.35 -2.12 18.91
N LEU A 65 -4.31 -2.26 18.09
CA LEU A 65 -3.05 -1.54 18.23
C LEU A 65 -3.11 -0.22 17.45
N SER A 66 -2.40 0.80 17.94
CA SER A 66 -2.12 2.01 17.16
C SER A 66 -1.31 1.67 15.89
N LEU A 67 -1.31 2.56 14.89
CA LEU A 67 -0.58 2.33 13.65
C LEU A 67 0.93 2.11 13.89
N ALA A 68 1.53 2.89 14.77
CA ALA A 68 2.94 2.73 15.13
C ALA A 68 3.22 1.39 15.83
N GLU A 69 2.33 0.94 16.72
CA GLU A 69 2.45 -0.38 17.36
C GLU A 69 2.30 -1.51 16.35
N GLN A 70 1.37 -1.40 15.39
CA GLN A 70 1.23 -2.38 14.31
C GLN A 70 2.51 -2.47 13.45
N VAL A 71 3.13 -1.32 13.15
CA VAL A 71 4.42 -1.26 12.43
C VAL A 71 5.50 -1.99 13.22
N GLN A 72 5.66 -1.69 14.52
CA GLN A 72 6.68 -2.30 15.35
C GLN A 72 6.47 -3.80 15.52
N ASP A 73 5.23 -4.23 15.72
CA ASP A 73 4.88 -5.65 15.81
C ASP A 73 5.17 -6.40 14.49
N GLY A 74 4.77 -5.82 13.36
CA GLY A 74 5.07 -6.37 12.04
C GLY A 74 6.57 -6.49 11.76
N ILE A 75 7.34 -5.46 12.09
CA ILE A 75 8.80 -5.48 12.01
C ILE A 75 9.39 -6.59 12.88
N PHE A 76 8.96 -6.69 14.14
CA PHE A 76 9.44 -7.71 15.07
C PHE A 76 9.16 -9.12 14.55
N GLN A 77 7.95 -9.39 14.08
CA GLN A 77 7.57 -10.70 13.53
C GLN A 77 8.40 -11.08 12.30
N GLN A 78 8.54 -10.15 11.32
CA GLN A 78 9.27 -10.42 10.09
C GLN A 78 10.80 -10.53 10.34
N HIS A 79 11.34 -9.72 11.24
CA HIS A 79 12.73 -9.81 11.64
C HIS A 79 13.03 -11.17 12.29
N ASN A 80 12.24 -11.60 13.27
CA ASN A 80 12.45 -12.87 13.97
C ASN A 80 12.30 -14.09 13.04
N ARG A 81 11.36 -14.01 12.08
CA ARG A 81 11.10 -15.14 11.17
C ARG A 81 12.08 -15.26 10.02
N TYR A 82 12.56 -14.13 9.49
CA TYR A 82 13.32 -14.11 8.24
C TYR A 82 14.65 -13.35 8.32
N GLY A 83 15.00 -12.76 9.48
CA GLY A 83 16.16 -11.89 9.62
C GLY A 83 16.05 -10.60 8.80
N ALA A 84 14.82 -10.14 8.52
CA ALA A 84 14.60 -8.98 7.66
C ALA A 84 14.94 -7.68 8.37
N ASN A 85 15.54 -6.71 7.65
CA ASN A 85 15.88 -5.38 8.15
C ASN A 85 15.25 -4.24 7.36
N LYS A 86 14.60 -4.53 6.22
CA LYS A 86 13.86 -3.55 5.42
C LYS A 86 12.45 -4.02 5.14
N PHE A 87 11.51 -3.08 5.21
CA PHE A 87 10.09 -3.39 5.18
C PHE A 87 9.33 -2.44 4.27
N MET A 88 8.31 -2.99 3.61
CA MET A 88 7.27 -2.27 2.90
C MET A 88 6.03 -2.22 3.79
N ALA A 89 5.61 -1.05 4.20
CA ALA A 89 4.33 -0.88 4.90
C ALA A 89 3.18 -1.07 3.91
N TYR A 90 2.29 -2.01 4.17
CA TYR A 90 1.17 -2.33 3.29
C TYR A 90 -0.15 -2.02 3.99
N LEU A 91 -0.78 -0.95 3.58
CA LEU A 91 -2.13 -0.57 4.00
C LEU A 91 -3.12 -1.48 3.29
N GLN A 92 -3.69 -2.40 4.03
CA GLN A 92 -4.67 -3.38 3.58
C GLN A 92 -5.92 -3.28 4.46
N ALA A 93 -6.99 -3.83 3.99
CA ALA A 93 -8.38 -3.70 4.27
C ALA A 93 -8.99 -2.45 3.63
N PHE A 94 -10.03 -2.70 2.84
CA PHE A 94 -10.87 -1.67 2.21
C PHE A 94 -10.12 -0.74 1.24
N SER A 95 -10.51 0.54 1.21
CA SER A 95 -9.96 1.54 0.28
C SER A 95 -9.13 2.57 1.05
N ASN A 96 -7.83 2.43 1.04
CA ASN A 96 -6.91 3.18 1.90
C ASN A 96 -6.59 4.61 1.41
N THR A 97 -7.39 5.13 0.49
CA THR A 97 -7.48 6.55 0.12
C THR A 97 -8.87 7.13 0.41
N TYR A 98 -9.79 6.34 1.00
CA TYR A 98 -11.17 6.75 1.26
C TYR A 98 -11.30 7.50 2.58
N LYS A 99 -10.59 8.63 2.69
CA LYS A 99 -10.64 9.62 3.76
C LYS A 99 -10.26 11.01 3.24
N PRO A 100 -10.55 12.09 3.99
CA PRO A 100 -10.03 13.41 3.69
C PRO A 100 -8.51 13.46 3.68
N VAL A 101 -7.95 14.29 2.81
CA VAL A 101 -6.51 14.42 2.54
C VAL A 101 -5.67 14.68 3.80
N ASN A 102 -6.16 15.54 4.71
CA ASN A 102 -5.49 15.83 5.97
C ASN A 102 -5.43 14.63 6.94
N GLU A 103 -6.40 13.71 6.86
CA GLU A 103 -6.38 12.47 7.62
C GLU A 103 -5.44 11.46 6.99
N LEU A 104 -5.44 11.34 5.64
CA LEU A 104 -4.53 10.46 4.91
C LEU A 104 -3.09 10.79 5.26
N LYS A 105 -2.73 12.08 5.26
CA LYS A 105 -1.38 12.52 5.62
C LYS A 105 -0.98 12.05 7.02
N LYS A 106 -1.85 12.23 8.01
CA LYS A 106 -1.59 11.79 9.39
C LYS A 106 -1.41 10.27 9.50
N ILE A 107 -2.22 9.51 8.76
CA ILE A 107 -2.15 8.05 8.74
C ILE A 107 -0.83 7.60 8.11
N TYR A 108 -0.48 8.13 6.94
CA TYR A 108 0.75 7.75 6.24
C TYR A 108 2.00 8.14 7.04
N ASP A 109 2.04 9.35 7.62
CA ASP A 109 3.13 9.77 8.52
C ASP A 109 3.27 8.84 9.73
N SER A 110 2.14 8.38 10.32
CA SER A 110 2.16 7.45 11.46
C SER A 110 2.63 6.04 11.09
N VAL A 111 2.41 5.63 9.86
CA VAL A 111 2.87 4.33 9.34
C VAL A 111 4.35 4.37 8.97
N LEU A 112 4.84 5.50 8.49
CA LEU A 112 6.23 5.72 8.09
C LEU A 112 7.12 6.16 9.27
N CYS A 113 6.88 5.63 10.47
CA CYS A 113 7.47 6.05 11.74
C CYS A 113 8.81 5.37 12.08
N ASP A 114 9.30 4.43 11.25
CA ASP A 114 10.53 3.67 11.49
C ASP A 114 11.43 3.71 10.24
N ASP A 115 12.72 3.97 10.43
CA ASP A 115 13.69 4.13 9.33
C ASP A 115 13.90 2.84 8.51
N ARG A 116 13.49 1.68 9.03
CA ARG A 116 13.50 0.41 8.31
C ARG A 116 12.35 0.27 7.31
N ILE A 117 11.35 1.15 7.38
CA ILE A 117 10.30 1.24 6.35
C ILE A 117 10.87 1.98 5.15
N VAL A 118 11.03 1.26 4.06
CA VAL A 118 11.60 1.80 2.80
C VAL A 118 10.54 2.14 1.76
N GLY A 119 9.28 1.79 2.02
CA GLY A 119 8.20 2.09 1.09
C GLY A 119 6.81 1.88 1.66
N LEU A 120 5.83 2.38 0.94
CA LEU A 120 4.41 2.35 1.26
C LEU A 120 3.62 1.71 0.11
N SER A 121 2.84 0.68 0.41
CA SER A 121 1.91 0.05 -0.52
C SER A 121 0.48 0.34 -0.07
N ILE A 122 -0.33 0.91 -0.95
CA ILE A 122 -1.68 1.42 -0.64
C ILE A 122 -2.71 0.60 -1.41
N GLY A 123 -3.46 -0.24 -0.69
CA GLY A 123 -4.62 -0.94 -1.25
C GLY A 123 -5.80 0.02 -1.40
N THR A 124 -6.20 0.32 -2.63
CA THR A 124 -7.29 1.27 -2.88
C THR A 124 -8.08 0.96 -4.15
N ARG A 125 -9.08 1.79 -4.43
CA ARG A 125 -9.96 1.73 -5.61
C ARG A 125 -9.76 3.01 -6.42
N PRO A 126 -9.86 2.94 -7.77
CA PRO A 126 -9.71 4.12 -8.64
C PRO A 126 -10.71 5.24 -8.32
N ASP A 127 -11.96 4.88 -7.99
CA ASP A 127 -13.03 5.83 -7.65
C ASP A 127 -12.89 6.47 -6.25
N CYS A 128 -11.87 6.08 -5.49
CA CYS A 128 -11.51 6.68 -4.20
C CYS A 128 -10.29 7.61 -4.30
N ILE A 129 -9.85 7.97 -5.50
CA ILE A 129 -8.69 8.80 -5.78
C ILE A 129 -9.13 10.09 -6.46
N ASP A 130 -8.46 11.19 -6.14
CA ASP A 130 -8.58 12.49 -6.78
C ASP A 130 -7.20 13.19 -6.80
N ASP A 131 -7.11 14.33 -7.50
CA ASP A 131 -5.84 15.08 -7.68
C ASP A 131 -5.18 15.48 -6.36
N GLU A 132 -5.95 15.81 -5.32
CA GLU A 132 -5.39 16.21 -4.03
C GLU A 132 -4.75 15.01 -3.33
N LYS A 133 -5.37 13.84 -3.40
CA LYS A 133 -4.84 12.60 -2.84
C LYS A 133 -3.61 12.14 -3.59
N LEU A 134 -3.60 12.27 -4.93
CA LEU A 134 -2.43 11.96 -5.74
C LEU A 134 -1.24 12.84 -5.35
N LYS A 135 -1.41 14.15 -5.19
CA LYS A 135 -0.35 15.07 -4.76
C LYS A 135 0.25 14.69 -3.40
N ILE A 136 -0.58 14.21 -2.46
CA ILE A 136 -0.07 13.70 -1.18
C ILE A 136 0.75 12.42 -1.41
N ILE A 137 0.25 11.47 -2.18
CA ILE A 137 0.96 10.22 -2.47
C ILE A 137 2.30 10.52 -3.17
N GLU A 138 2.31 11.42 -4.16
CA GLU A 138 3.53 11.89 -4.82
C GLU A 138 4.55 12.47 -3.83
N SER A 139 4.11 13.24 -2.84
CA SER A 139 5.01 13.85 -1.86
C SER A 139 5.84 12.86 -1.04
N TYR A 140 5.42 11.60 -1.00
CA TYR A 140 6.18 10.54 -0.33
C TYR A 140 7.19 9.84 -1.26
N GLN A 141 7.08 9.99 -2.59
CA GLN A 141 7.94 9.28 -3.55
C GLN A 141 9.40 9.73 -3.54
N ASP A 142 9.69 10.94 -3.07
CA ASP A 142 11.06 11.44 -2.95
C ASP A 142 11.87 10.64 -1.90
N LYS A 143 11.21 10.09 -0.89
CA LYS A 143 11.86 9.40 0.23
C LYS A 143 11.55 7.90 0.28
N TYR A 144 10.37 7.51 -0.16
CA TYR A 144 9.85 6.15 -0.03
C TYR A 144 9.49 5.57 -1.39
N ASP A 145 9.57 4.26 -1.51
CA ASP A 145 9.05 3.55 -2.66
C ASP A 145 7.54 3.35 -2.49
N VAL A 146 6.73 4.07 -3.24
CA VAL A 146 5.27 4.08 -3.10
C VAL A 146 4.62 3.25 -4.21
N TYR A 147 3.81 2.29 -3.83
CA TYR A 147 3.12 1.35 -4.73
C TYR A 147 1.61 1.35 -4.50
N ASP A 148 0.88 1.11 -5.57
CA ASP A 148 -0.46 0.57 -5.52
C ASP A 148 -0.46 -0.97 -5.60
N ASN A 149 -1.65 -1.57 -5.69
CA ASN A 149 -1.80 -3.03 -5.72
C ASN A 149 -1.21 -3.72 -6.97
N GLU A 150 -0.78 -2.98 -7.98
CA GLU A 150 -0.34 -3.51 -9.27
C GLU A 150 1.17 -3.40 -9.42
N ASP A 151 2.00 -3.94 -8.61
CA ASP A 151 3.47 -4.14 -8.75
C ASP A 151 4.25 -3.15 -9.66
N ASN A 152 3.68 -1.98 -9.98
CA ASN A 152 4.28 -0.91 -10.78
C ASN A 152 4.32 0.40 -9.97
N PRO A 153 5.51 0.94 -9.65
CA PRO A 153 5.66 2.14 -8.82
C PRO A 153 5.03 3.42 -9.40
N HIS A 154 4.61 3.39 -10.66
CA HIS A 154 3.94 4.51 -11.31
C HIS A 154 2.48 4.21 -11.67
N SER A 155 1.92 3.06 -11.27
CA SER A 155 0.65 2.60 -11.82
C SER A 155 -0.55 3.43 -11.39
N LEU A 156 -0.62 3.89 -10.14
CA LEU A 156 -1.72 4.77 -9.68
C LEU A 156 -1.74 6.09 -10.43
N ILE A 157 -0.59 6.74 -10.56
CA ILE A 157 -0.45 8.02 -11.27
C ILE A 157 -0.65 7.80 -12.77
N ASN A 158 -0.05 6.77 -13.34
CA ASN A 158 -0.20 6.44 -14.76
C ASN A 158 -1.62 5.99 -15.09
N PHE A 159 -2.25 5.16 -14.24
CA PHE A 159 -3.63 4.73 -14.43
C PHE A 159 -4.58 5.94 -14.34
N TYR A 160 -4.43 6.79 -13.34
CA TYR A 160 -5.24 8.00 -13.21
C TYR A 160 -5.05 8.91 -14.42
N ASN A 161 -3.82 9.20 -14.81
CA ASN A 161 -3.51 10.03 -15.98
C ASN A 161 -4.04 9.42 -17.28
N GLN A 162 -3.97 8.11 -17.45
CA GLN A 162 -4.45 7.43 -18.64
C GLN A 162 -5.97 7.39 -18.76
N TYR A 163 -6.69 7.26 -17.63
CA TYR A 163 -8.14 7.03 -17.66
C TYR A 163 -8.99 8.23 -17.22
N TYR A 164 -8.41 9.20 -16.51
CA TYR A 164 -9.16 10.32 -15.92
C TYR A 164 -8.64 11.71 -16.31
N SER A 165 -7.36 11.88 -16.67
CA SER A 165 -6.82 13.19 -17.06
C SER A 165 -7.31 13.67 -18.44
N ASP A 166 -7.69 12.75 -19.33
CA ASP A 166 -8.22 13.06 -20.66
C ASP A 166 -9.75 13.20 -20.71
N SER A 167 -10.42 12.98 -19.60
CA SER A 167 -11.88 13.22 -19.51
C SER A 167 -12.17 14.68 -19.18
N ASN A 168 -12.08 15.54 -20.19
CA ASN A 168 -12.90 16.75 -20.25
C ASN A 168 -14.37 16.32 -20.28
N ILE A 169 -14.98 16.08 -19.12
CA ILE A 169 -16.42 16.01 -18.92
C ILE A 169 -16.80 17.03 -17.85
#